data_3f8b8347a22464ccade8cbecbb19c95a
#
_entry.id   3f8b8347a22464ccade8cbecbb19c95a
#
_cell.length_a   1.000
_cell.length_b   1.000
_cell.length_c   1.000
_cell.angle_alpha   90.00
_cell.angle_beta   90.00
_cell.angle_gamma   90.00
#
_symmetry.space_group_name_H-M   'P 1'
#
loop_
_entity.id
_entity.type
_entity.pdbx_description
1 polymer ?
#
loop_
_entity_poly.entity_id
_entity_poly.type
_entity_poly.pdbx_seq_one_letter_code
_entity_poly.pdbx_strand_id
1 'polypeptide(L)'
;MSPSTPWKPTGNPAAPLEDRPVGIVLAGGASRRFGRDKAALSVERGGAAETLAERALRRLSEVCADVVVADAGRCVVPGARSLADGPGRGPAAGLLGAAGAFPARSLLVLACDLPAVPAALLALLVKVAADGGADLALPRWREGAEPLAALYGEKALAALGRRVASGKYSLHDLAEEPDLRVAFLSEIDLRPFGPPEEIFVNVNTPEDLALWLARNEAG
;
A
#
# COMPACT_ATOMS: atom_id res chain seq x y z
N MET A 1 24.80 -27.60 -0.92
CA MET A 1 23.98 -26.42 -0.61
C MET A 1 24.36 -25.36 -1.63
N SER A 2 23.57 -25.20 -2.70
CA SER A 2 23.83 -24.19 -3.73
C SER A 2 23.37 -22.81 -3.20
N PRO A 3 24.13 -21.74 -3.45
CA PRO A 3 23.72 -20.40 -3.04
C PRO A 3 22.47 -19.99 -3.84
N SER A 4 21.43 -19.58 -3.14
CA SER A 4 20.22 -19.03 -3.71
C SER A 4 20.57 -17.78 -4.52
N THR A 5 20.22 -17.79 -5.80
CA THR A 5 20.36 -16.63 -6.69
C THR A 5 19.59 -15.46 -6.10
N PRO A 6 20.21 -14.28 -5.93
CA PRO A 6 19.49 -13.11 -5.44
C PRO A 6 18.36 -12.75 -6.41
N TRP A 7 17.15 -12.60 -5.84
CA TRP A 7 15.97 -12.17 -6.57
C TRP A 7 16.24 -10.85 -7.31
N LYS A 8 16.09 -10.86 -8.63
CA LYS A 8 16.07 -9.65 -9.45
C LYS A 8 14.62 -9.24 -9.64
N PRO A 9 14.27 -7.95 -9.48
CA PRO A 9 12.92 -7.47 -9.73
C PRO A 9 12.56 -7.73 -11.19
N THR A 10 11.77 -8.78 -11.41
CA THR A 10 11.14 -9.08 -12.69
C THR A 10 9.72 -8.49 -12.66
N GLY A 11 9.60 -7.19 -12.46
CA GLY A 11 8.44 -6.50 -12.97
C GLY A 11 8.43 -6.78 -14.46
N ASN A 12 7.37 -7.41 -14.98
CA ASN A 12 7.27 -7.69 -16.40
C ASN A 12 7.29 -6.34 -17.15
N PRO A 13 8.42 -5.90 -17.75
CA PRO A 13 8.48 -4.66 -18.50
C PRO A 13 7.65 -4.75 -19.79
N ALA A 14 7.08 -5.92 -20.10
CA ALA A 14 6.36 -6.22 -21.33
C ALA A 14 4.83 -6.05 -21.21
N ALA A 15 4.26 -5.82 -20.01
CA ALA A 15 2.83 -5.49 -19.94
C ALA A 15 2.61 -4.06 -20.49
N PRO A 16 1.59 -3.85 -21.35
CA PRO A 16 1.18 -2.52 -21.77
C PRO A 16 1.00 -1.60 -20.56
N LEU A 17 1.34 -0.31 -20.68
CA LEU A 17 1.23 0.64 -19.55
C LEU A 17 -0.19 0.70 -18.97
N GLU A 18 -1.19 0.49 -19.82
CA GLU A 18 -2.59 0.43 -19.47
C GLU A 18 -2.98 -0.77 -18.59
N ASP A 19 -2.21 -1.86 -18.64
CA ASP A 19 -2.44 -3.06 -17.81
C ASP A 19 -1.70 -3.02 -16.45
N ARG A 20 -0.80 -2.05 -16.25
CA ARG A 20 -0.09 -1.91 -14.98
C ARG A 20 -0.99 -1.24 -13.94
N PRO A 21 -0.93 -1.64 -12.66
CA PRO A 21 -1.69 -0.99 -11.61
C PRO A 21 -1.25 0.47 -11.43
N VAL A 22 -2.18 1.31 -10.98
CA VAL A 22 -1.86 2.64 -10.47
C VAL A 22 -1.45 2.52 -9.01
N GLY A 23 -0.30 3.11 -8.64
CA GLY A 23 0.17 3.17 -7.27
C GLY A 23 -0.61 4.23 -6.48
N ILE A 24 -1.13 3.84 -5.30
CA ILE A 24 -1.90 4.73 -4.44
C ILE A 24 -1.21 4.82 -3.08
N VAL A 25 -0.65 5.98 -2.77
CA VAL A 25 -0.24 6.30 -1.40
C VAL A 25 -1.48 6.69 -0.61
N LEU A 26 -1.81 5.93 0.43
CA LEU A 26 -2.84 6.34 1.38
C LEU A 26 -2.19 7.23 2.45
N ALA A 27 -2.40 8.53 2.34
CA ALA A 27 -1.93 9.53 3.29
C ALA A 27 -3.11 10.26 3.97
N GLY A 28 -4.32 9.68 3.88
CA GLY A 28 -5.55 10.16 4.49
C GLY A 28 -5.68 9.68 5.92
N GLY A 29 -6.24 10.53 6.73
CA GLY A 29 -6.53 10.28 8.14
C GLY A 29 -6.25 11.55 8.92
N ALA A 30 -7.30 12.21 9.42
CA ALA A 30 -7.12 13.32 10.34
C ALA A 30 -6.52 12.76 11.64
N SER A 31 -5.20 12.80 11.76
CA SER A 31 -4.48 12.56 13.02
C SER A 31 -4.82 13.65 14.02
N ARG A 32 -6.11 13.72 14.43
CA ARG A 32 -6.61 14.68 15.42
C ARG A 32 -5.91 14.55 16.77
N ARG A 33 -5.23 13.43 16.99
CA ARG A 33 -4.48 13.15 18.23
C ARG A 33 -3.05 13.69 18.21
N PHE A 34 -2.56 14.18 17.06
CA PHE A 34 -1.12 14.46 16.87
C PHE A 34 -0.78 15.94 16.74
N GLY A 35 -1.73 16.82 16.45
CA GLY A 35 -1.40 18.23 16.15
C GLY A 35 -0.48 18.45 14.93
N ARG A 36 0.06 17.35 14.34
CA ARG A 36 0.86 17.32 13.10
C ARG A 36 0.40 16.19 12.20
N ASP A 37 0.52 16.40 10.89
CA ASP A 37 0.17 15.40 9.89
C ASP A 37 1.20 14.26 9.91
N LYS A 38 0.78 13.01 10.14
CA LYS A 38 1.63 11.83 10.10
C LYS A 38 2.41 11.71 8.78
N ALA A 39 1.77 12.08 7.67
CA ALA A 39 2.38 12.03 6.36
C ALA A 39 3.62 12.91 6.25
N ALA A 40 3.72 13.96 7.10
CA ALA A 40 4.84 14.88 7.18
C ALA A 40 5.95 14.46 8.19
N LEU A 41 5.79 13.31 8.87
CA LEU A 41 6.90 12.75 9.67
C LEU A 41 8.03 12.38 8.72
N SER A 42 9.24 12.86 8.99
CA SER A 42 10.40 12.68 8.12
C SER A 42 11.44 11.74 8.72
N VAL A 43 12.06 10.98 7.85
CA VAL A 43 13.21 10.12 8.11
C VAL A 43 14.42 10.68 7.37
N GLU A 44 15.59 10.63 7.97
CA GLU A 44 16.84 10.96 7.26
C GLU A 44 17.27 9.75 6.41
N ARG A 45 17.62 10.03 5.15
CA ARG A 45 18.20 9.04 4.26
C ARG A 45 19.31 9.67 3.43
N GLY A 46 20.53 9.20 3.63
CA GLY A 46 21.67 9.70 2.85
C GLY A 46 21.91 11.21 2.96
N GLY A 47 21.55 11.83 4.11
CA GLY A 47 21.68 13.27 4.35
C GLY A 47 20.52 14.13 3.82
N ALA A 48 19.45 13.51 3.29
CA ALA A 48 18.23 14.20 2.90
C ALA A 48 17.05 13.71 3.77
N ALA A 49 16.18 14.63 4.18
CA ALA A 49 14.94 14.28 4.88
C ALA A 49 13.90 13.81 3.85
N GLU A 50 13.31 12.62 4.09
CA GLU A 50 12.22 12.03 3.30
C GLU A 50 11.01 11.87 4.22
N THR A 51 9.85 12.38 3.86
CA THR A 51 8.62 12.14 4.64
C THR A 51 8.12 10.70 4.45
N LEU A 52 7.28 10.19 5.37
CA LEU A 52 6.67 8.87 5.23
C LEU A 52 5.84 8.76 3.95
N ALA A 53 5.14 9.83 3.56
CA ALA A 53 4.37 9.85 2.31
C ALA A 53 5.27 9.84 1.07
N GLU A 54 6.37 10.59 1.05
CA GLU A 54 7.37 10.56 -0.03
C GLU A 54 8.04 9.19 -0.14
N ARG A 55 8.33 8.56 0.99
CA ARG A 55 8.86 7.20 1.04
C ARG A 55 7.91 6.18 0.42
N ALA A 56 6.62 6.22 0.78
CA ALA A 56 5.60 5.35 0.19
C ALA A 56 5.45 5.59 -1.32
N LEU A 57 5.43 6.86 -1.75
CA LEU A 57 5.39 7.25 -3.16
C LEU A 57 6.58 6.68 -3.92
N ARG A 58 7.79 6.83 -3.42
CA ARG A 58 9.00 6.29 -4.03
C ARG A 58 8.94 4.76 -4.14
N ARG A 59 8.49 4.05 -3.08
CA ARG A 59 8.34 2.58 -3.11
C ARG A 59 7.36 2.11 -4.19
N LEU A 60 6.23 2.79 -4.33
CA LEU A 60 5.27 2.50 -5.38
C LEU A 60 5.81 2.84 -6.78
N SER A 61 6.60 3.91 -6.92
CA SER A 61 7.20 4.30 -8.20
C SER A 61 8.26 3.29 -8.71
N GLU A 62 8.80 2.43 -7.84
CA GLU A 62 9.65 1.32 -8.25
C GLU A 62 8.86 0.19 -8.95
N VAL A 63 7.52 0.16 -8.80
CA VAL A 63 6.63 -0.91 -9.29
C VAL A 63 5.62 -0.40 -10.32
N CYS A 64 5.07 0.78 -10.10
CA CYS A 64 4.01 1.39 -10.90
C CYS A 64 4.57 2.52 -11.77
N ALA A 65 3.99 2.69 -12.97
CA ALA A 65 4.34 3.82 -13.85
C ALA A 65 3.67 5.12 -13.37
N ASP A 66 2.43 5.02 -12.89
CA ASP A 66 1.66 6.13 -12.35
C ASP A 66 1.49 5.95 -10.85
N VAL A 67 1.83 6.97 -10.07
CA VAL A 67 1.62 6.99 -8.61
C VAL A 67 0.95 8.29 -8.20
N VAL A 68 -0.07 8.19 -7.35
CA VAL A 68 -0.84 9.32 -6.84
C VAL A 68 -1.02 9.22 -5.33
N VAL A 69 -1.37 10.32 -4.69
CA VAL A 69 -1.54 10.40 -3.24
C VAL A 69 -3.01 10.65 -2.92
N ALA A 70 -3.66 9.69 -2.26
CA ALA A 70 -4.99 9.84 -1.70
C ALA A 70 -4.87 10.47 -0.31
N ASP A 71 -4.95 11.78 -0.26
CA ASP A 71 -4.72 12.63 0.92
C ASP A 71 -5.87 13.60 1.19
N ALA A 72 -7.04 13.32 0.66
CA ALA A 72 -8.21 14.19 0.73
C ALA A 72 -7.98 15.58 0.12
N GLY A 73 -7.12 15.69 -0.90
CA GLY A 73 -6.81 16.95 -1.58
C GLY A 73 -5.85 17.87 -0.82
N ARG A 74 -5.13 17.36 0.19
CA ARG A 74 -4.25 18.19 1.06
C ARG A 74 -2.87 18.48 0.48
N CYS A 75 -2.49 17.83 -0.62
CA CYS A 75 -1.19 17.99 -1.29
C CYS A 75 0.00 17.76 -0.33
N VAL A 76 -0.05 16.66 0.45
CA VAL A 76 0.97 16.36 1.48
C VAL A 76 2.35 16.03 0.89
N VAL A 77 2.43 15.65 -0.38
CA VAL A 77 3.68 15.44 -1.12
C VAL A 77 3.79 16.49 -2.22
N PRO A 78 4.72 17.45 -2.12
CA PRO A 78 4.90 18.49 -3.15
C PRO A 78 5.20 17.87 -4.52
N GLY A 79 4.50 18.35 -5.54
CA GLY A 79 4.69 17.89 -6.92
C GLY A 79 4.02 16.55 -7.28
N ALA A 80 3.52 15.79 -6.31
CA ALA A 80 2.72 14.59 -6.57
C ALA A 80 1.26 14.94 -6.86
N ARG A 81 0.58 14.12 -7.68
CA ARG A 81 -0.85 14.26 -7.92
C ARG A 81 -1.63 13.86 -6.67
N SER A 82 -2.31 14.83 -6.06
CA SER A 82 -3.18 14.64 -4.91
C SER A 82 -4.60 14.29 -5.37
N LEU A 83 -5.26 13.39 -4.64
CA LEU A 83 -6.65 12.99 -4.88
C LEU A 83 -7.53 13.33 -3.69
N ALA A 84 -8.74 13.78 -4.00
CA ALA A 84 -9.81 13.89 -3.03
C ALA A 84 -10.36 12.51 -2.63
N ASP A 85 -10.93 12.42 -1.43
CA ASP A 85 -11.65 11.24 -0.99
C ASP A 85 -12.93 11.03 -1.81
N GLY A 86 -13.24 9.76 -2.08
CA GLY A 86 -14.53 9.32 -2.59
C GLY A 86 -15.55 9.10 -1.47
N PRO A 87 -16.66 8.40 -1.78
CA PRO A 87 -17.66 8.04 -0.79
C PRO A 87 -17.07 7.22 0.37
N GLY A 88 -17.62 7.39 1.59
CA GLY A 88 -17.22 6.61 2.76
C GLY A 88 -16.38 7.40 3.74
N ARG A 89 -15.50 6.71 4.46
CA ARG A 89 -14.59 7.31 5.44
C ARG A 89 -13.32 6.46 5.59
N GLY A 90 -12.24 7.09 6.07
CA GLY A 90 -10.95 6.44 6.29
C GLY A 90 -10.34 5.91 4.98
N PRO A 91 -9.56 4.82 5.04
CA PRO A 91 -8.88 4.26 3.87
C PRO A 91 -9.82 3.90 2.71
N ALA A 92 -11.05 3.45 3.00
CA ALA A 92 -12.05 3.14 1.97
C ALA A 92 -12.42 4.36 1.12
N ALA A 93 -12.52 5.55 1.73
CA ALA A 93 -12.81 6.79 0.99
C ALA A 93 -11.65 7.15 0.05
N GLY A 94 -10.40 7.04 0.49
CA GLY A 94 -9.22 7.26 -0.35
C GLY A 94 -9.17 6.29 -1.54
N LEU A 95 -9.44 4.99 -1.30
CA LEU A 95 -9.50 4.00 -2.37
C LEU A 95 -10.60 4.28 -3.39
N LEU A 96 -11.80 4.63 -2.93
CA LEU A 96 -12.92 4.92 -3.84
C LEU A 96 -12.72 6.24 -4.59
N GLY A 97 -12.05 7.24 -4.00
CA GLY A 97 -11.60 8.43 -4.71
C GLY A 97 -10.64 8.08 -5.85
N ALA A 98 -9.67 7.22 -5.57
CA ALA A 98 -8.73 6.74 -6.58
C ALA A 98 -9.42 5.88 -7.67
N ALA A 99 -10.33 4.98 -7.29
CA ALA A 99 -11.10 4.19 -8.26
C ALA A 99 -11.94 5.06 -9.20
N GLY A 100 -12.53 6.15 -8.69
CA GLY A 100 -13.25 7.13 -9.52
C GLY A 100 -12.33 7.92 -10.47
N ALA A 101 -11.09 8.19 -10.06
CA ALA A 101 -10.10 8.90 -10.88
C ALA A 101 -9.44 7.98 -11.94
N PHE A 102 -9.41 6.67 -11.71
CA PHE A 102 -8.79 5.66 -12.58
C PHE A 102 -9.77 4.49 -12.83
N PRO A 103 -10.87 4.72 -13.57
CA PRO A 103 -11.84 3.65 -13.84
C PRO A 103 -11.19 2.49 -14.60
N ALA A 104 -11.65 1.27 -14.30
CA ALA A 104 -11.17 0.02 -14.90
C ALA A 104 -9.66 -0.26 -14.69
N ARG A 105 -9.00 0.38 -13.72
CA ARG A 105 -7.59 0.13 -13.37
C ARG A 105 -7.50 -0.60 -12.03
N SER A 106 -6.57 -1.52 -11.94
CA SER A 106 -6.14 -2.06 -10.64
C SER A 106 -5.34 -1.03 -9.87
N LEU A 107 -5.51 -1.00 -8.55
CA LEU A 107 -4.83 -0.08 -7.64
C LEU A 107 -3.87 -0.87 -6.73
N LEU A 108 -2.57 -0.54 -6.78
CA LEU A 108 -1.58 -1.04 -5.82
C LEU A 108 -1.45 -0.01 -4.69
N VAL A 109 -1.85 -0.40 -3.52
CA VAL A 109 -2.03 0.48 -2.37
C VAL A 109 -0.89 0.30 -1.37
N LEU A 110 -0.38 1.40 -0.85
CA LEU A 110 0.53 1.45 0.29
C LEU A 110 0.16 2.61 1.20
N ALA A 111 -0.13 2.33 2.47
CA ALA A 111 -0.30 3.38 3.46
C ALA A 111 1.06 3.98 3.87
N CYS A 112 1.09 5.30 4.07
CA CYS A 112 2.32 6.01 4.42
C CYS A 112 2.86 5.63 5.80
N ASP A 113 2.03 5.09 6.69
CA ASP A 113 2.41 4.63 8.03
C ASP A 113 3.01 3.20 8.07
N LEU A 114 3.22 2.57 6.91
CA LEU A 114 3.91 1.29 6.74
C LEU A 114 5.30 1.48 6.07
N PRO A 115 6.25 2.19 6.71
CA PRO A 115 7.50 2.61 6.07
C PRO A 115 8.48 1.46 5.78
N ALA A 116 8.30 0.30 6.40
CA ALA A 116 9.18 -0.85 6.24
C ALA A 116 8.81 -1.75 5.04
N VAL A 117 7.62 -1.60 4.45
CA VAL A 117 7.18 -2.38 3.30
C VAL A 117 8.11 -2.15 2.10
N PRO A 118 8.83 -3.17 1.59
CA PRO A 118 9.75 -3.01 0.48
C PRO A 118 9.02 -3.06 -0.87
N ALA A 119 9.56 -2.37 -1.88
CA ALA A 119 9.01 -2.39 -3.25
C ALA A 119 8.95 -3.81 -3.83
N ALA A 120 9.89 -4.68 -3.45
CA ALA A 120 9.91 -6.08 -3.88
C ALA A 120 8.67 -6.86 -3.42
N LEU A 121 8.14 -6.59 -2.21
CA LEU A 121 6.89 -7.18 -1.74
C LEU A 121 5.68 -6.65 -2.54
N LEU A 122 5.67 -5.35 -2.84
CA LEU A 122 4.63 -4.74 -3.68
C LEU A 122 4.63 -5.35 -5.09
N ALA A 123 5.80 -5.57 -5.68
CA ALA A 123 5.94 -6.25 -6.96
C ALA A 123 5.45 -7.71 -6.91
N LEU A 124 5.69 -8.41 -5.80
CA LEU A 124 5.19 -9.78 -5.61
C LEU A 124 3.65 -9.82 -5.54
N LEU A 125 2.99 -8.84 -4.89
CA LEU A 125 1.53 -8.73 -4.88
C LEU A 125 0.96 -8.60 -6.30
N VAL A 126 1.57 -7.74 -7.13
CA VAL A 126 1.17 -7.57 -8.53
C VAL A 126 1.33 -8.87 -9.30
N LYS A 127 2.47 -9.54 -9.13
CA LYS A 127 2.75 -10.82 -9.80
C LYS A 127 1.75 -11.90 -9.41
N VAL A 128 1.51 -12.10 -8.12
CA VAL A 128 0.61 -13.15 -7.63
C VAL A 128 -0.84 -12.89 -8.08
N ALA A 129 -1.27 -11.63 -8.09
CA ALA A 129 -2.58 -11.26 -8.61
C ALA A 129 -2.72 -11.59 -10.11
N ALA A 130 -1.71 -11.25 -10.91
CA ALA A 130 -1.71 -11.51 -12.34
C ALA A 130 -1.69 -13.02 -12.64
N ASP A 131 -0.80 -13.78 -12.01
CA ASP A 131 -0.65 -15.22 -12.23
C ASP A 131 -1.91 -16.01 -11.80
N GLY A 132 -2.56 -15.59 -10.71
CA GLY A 132 -3.77 -16.22 -10.16
C GLY A 132 -5.08 -15.65 -10.68
N GLY A 133 -5.07 -14.57 -11.44
CA GLY A 133 -6.27 -13.83 -11.85
C GLY A 133 -7.07 -13.36 -10.62
N ALA A 134 -6.38 -12.89 -9.58
CA ALA A 134 -7.01 -12.48 -8.34
C ALA A 134 -7.64 -11.09 -8.46
N ASP A 135 -8.81 -10.93 -7.85
CA ASP A 135 -9.51 -9.65 -7.72
C ASP A 135 -8.93 -8.79 -6.60
N LEU A 136 -8.30 -9.44 -5.60
CA LEU A 136 -7.65 -8.82 -4.45
C LEU A 136 -6.42 -9.64 -4.07
N ALA A 137 -5.25 -9.00 -3.88
CA ALA A 137 -4.06 -9.66 -3.37
C ALA A 137 -3.49 -8.88 -2.19
N LEU A 138 -3.27 -9.56 -1.06
CA LEU A 138 -2.80 -8.93 0.17
C LEU A 138 -2.00 -9.90 1.04
N PRO A 139 -1.08 -9.40 1.89
CA PRO A 139 -0.40 -10.22 2.88
C PRO A 139 -1.35 -10.70 3.97
N ARG A 140 -1.10 -11.92 4.48
CA ARG A 140 -1.80 -12.47 5.65
C ARG A 140 -0.85 -13.32 6.49
N TRP A 141 -0.77 -13.00 7.77
CA TRP A 141 0.01 -13.75 8.74
C TRP A 141 -0.79 -13.91 10.04
N ARG A 142 -0.14 -14.42 11.10
CA ARG A 142 -0.79 -14.72 12.39
C ARG A 142 -1.64 -13.57 12.95
N GLU A 143 -1.21 -12.32 12.80
CA GLU A 143 -1.92 -11.15 13.32
C GLU A 143 -3.08 -10.67 12.42
N GLY A 144 -3.23 -11.27 11.24
CA GLY A 144 -4.30 -10.94 10.31
C GLY A 144 -3.83 -10.59 8.91
N ALA A 145 -4.69 -9.98 8.13
CA ALA A 145 -4.40 -9.50 6.79
C ALA A 145 -4.02 -8.02 6.81
N GLU A 146 -3.15 -7.58 5.88
CA GLU A 146 -2.78 -6.16 5.72
C GLU A 146 -3.37 -5.56 4.45
N PRO A 147 -4.56 -4.97 4.53
CA PRO A 147 -5.22 -4.39 3.38
C PRO A 147 -4.62 -3.04 2.93
N LEU A 148 -3.75 -2.44 3.76
CA LEU A 148 -3.11 -1.16 3.45
C LEU A 148 -1.77 -1.31 2.70
N ALA A 149 -1.36 -2.55 2.42
CA ALA A 149 -0.28 -2.92 1.50
C ALA A 149 -0.81 -4.03 0.57
N ALA A 150 -1.65 -3.68 -0.43
CA ALA A 150 -2.44 -4.64 -1.19
C ALA A 150 -2.71 -4.20 -2.63
N LEU A 151 -3.00 -5.15 -3.51
CA LEU A 151 -3.52 -4.89 -4.85
C LEU A 151 -5.03 -5.09 -4.89
N TYR A 152 -5.74 -4.10 -5.35
CA TYR A 152 -7.19 -4.10 -5.57
C TYR A 152 -7.51 -4.06 -7.06
N GLY A 153 -8.11 -5.12 -7.59
CA GLY A 153 -8.65 -5.16 -8.94
C GLY A 153 -10.02 -4.48 -9.01
N GLU A 154 -10.51 -4.27 -10.23
CA GLU A 154 -11.78 -3.59 -10.50
C GLU A 154 -12.95 -4.20 -9.72
N LYS A 155 -13.04 -5.53 -9.69
CA LYS A 155 -14.13 -6.25 -9.01
C LYS A 155 -14.08 -6.07 -7.49
N ALA A 156 -12.87 -6.03 -6.87
CA ALA A 156 -12.71 -5.73 -5.45
C ALA A 156 -13.10 -4.28 -5.14
N LEU A 157 -12.74 -3.33 -5.99
CA LEU A 157 -13.12 -1.92 -5.84
C LEU A 157 -14.64 -1.73 -5.98
N ALA A 158 -15.28 -2.43 -6.93
CA ALA A 158 -16.73 -2.44 -7.06
C ALA A 158 -17.42 -3.04 -5.82
N ALA A 159 -16.89 -4.13 -5.27
CA ALA A 159 -17.38 -4.73 -4.01
C ALA A 159 -17.23 -3.75 -2.84
N LEU A 160 -16.08 -3.06 -2.74
CA LEU A 160 -15.87 -2.02 -1.74
C LEU A 160 -16.92 -0.90 -1.86
N GLY A 161 -17.22 -0.45 -3.08
CA GLY A 161 -18.26 0.56 -3.33
C GLY A 161 -19.63 0.13 -2.80
N ARG A 162 -20.05 -1.13 -3.07
CA ARG A 162 -21.31 -1.70 -2.53
C ARG A 162 -21.31 -1.75 -1.00
N ARG A 163 -20.21 -2.16 -0.38
CA ARG A 163 -20.06 -2.20 1.08
C ARG A 163 -20.18 -0.82 1.69
N VAL A 164 -19.49 0.16 1.12
CA VAL A 164 -19.55 1.56 1.58
C VAL A 164 -20.96 2.13 1.46
N ALA A 165 -21.67 1.85 0.36
CA ALA A 165 -23.08 2.25 0.19
C ALA A 165 -24.00 1.63 1.26
N SER A 166 -23.61 0.47 1.83
CA SER A 166 -24.30 -0.21 2.93
C SER A 166 -23.78 0.18 4.32
N GLY A 167 -22.91 1.21 4.41
CA GLY A 167 -22.34 1.70 5.67
C GLY A 167 -21.18 0.85 6.24
N LYS A 168 -20.63 -0.07 5.45
CA LYS A 168 -19.52 -0.96 5.84
C LYS A 168 -18.20 -0.45 5.24
N TYR A 169 -17.28 0.02 6.09
CA TYR A 169 -16.04 0.71 5.65
C TYR A 169 -14.76 -0.10 5.90
N SER A 170 -14.87 -1.28 6.54
CA SER A 170 -13.73 -2.15 6.84
C SER A 170 -13.14 -2.75 5.57
N LEU A 171 -11.84 -2.53 5.34
CA LEU A 171 -11.11 -3.17 4.24
C LEU A 171 -10.73 -4.62 4.58
N HIS A 172 -10.57 -4.96 5.86
CA HIS A 172 -10.28 -6.33 6.28
C HIS A 172 -11.38 -7.29 5.86
N ASP A 173 -12.65 -6.90 6.07
CA ASP A 173 -13.80 -7.74 5.74
C ASP A 173 -14.00 -7.89 4.21
N LEU A 174 -13.35 -7.08 3.39
CA LEU A 174 -13.45 -7.20 1.93
C LEU A 174 -12.83 -8.52 1.44
N ALA A 175 -11.81 -9.02 2.12
CA ALA A 175 -11.19 -10.29 1.78
C ALA A 175 -12.09 -11.52 2.05
N GLU A 176 -13.21 -11.33 2.74
CA GLU A 176 -14.20 -12.35 3.04
C GLU A 176 -15.40 -12.33 2.09
N GLU A 177 -15.42 -11.40 1.12
CA GLU A 177 -16.50 -11.33 0.12
C GLU A 177 -16.49 -12.59 -0.78
N PRO A 178 -17.59 -13.36 -0.83
CA PRO A 178 -17.62 -14.68 -1.45
C PRO A 178 -17.41 -14.64 -2.96
N ASP A 179 -17.72 -13.50 -3.59
CA ASP A 179 -17.59 -13.32 -5.03
C ASP A 179 -16.19 -12.89 -5.48
N LEU A 180 -15.26 -12.63 -4.54
CA LEU A 180 -13.91 -12.22 -4.84
C LEU A 180 -12.95 -13.40 -4.85
N ARG A 181 -12.11 -13.46 -5.90
CA ARG A 181 -10.93 -14.29 -5.90
C ARG A 181 -9.82 -13.56 -5.16
N VAL A 182 -9.52 -14.02 -3.93
CA VAL A 182 -8.50 -13.41 -3.08
C VAL A 182 -7.24 -14.24 -3.07
N ALA A 183 -6.11 -13.62 -3.36
CA ALA A 183 -4.78 -14.21 -3.21
C ALA A 183 -4.12 -13.68 -1.92
N PHE A 184 -3.70 -14.59 -1.05
CA PHE A 184 -2.97 -14.23 0.16
C PHE A 184 -1.48 -14.56 0.00
N LEU A 185 -0.61 -13.57 0.29
CA LEU A 185 0.79 -13.86 0.58
C LEU A 185 0.88 -14.37 2.02
N SER A 186 1.26 -15.63 2.17
CA SER A 186 1.42 -16.29 3.47
C SER A 186 2.73 -15.88 4.17
N GLU A 187 2.92 -16.24 5.43
CA GLU A 187 4.18 -16.03 6.15
C GLU A 187 5.40 -16.61 5.41
N ILE A 188 5.21 -17.72 4.67
CA ILE A 188 6.30 -18.32 3.87
C ILE A 188 6.71 -17.38 2.73
N ASP A 189 5.73 -16.75 2.07
CA ASP A 189 5.96 -15.81 0.98
C ASP A 189 6.59 -14.49 1.48
N LEU A 190 6.34 -14.14 2.74
CA LEU A 190 6.88 -12.94 3.39
C LEU A 190 8.33 -13.11 3.89
N ARG A 191 8.77 -14.34 4.18
CA ARG A 191 10.11 -14.62 4.73
C ARG A 191 11.29 -13.94 4.02
N PRO A 192 11.31 -13.82 2.67
CA PRO A 192 12.40 -13.14 1.98
C PRO A 192 12.55 -11.65 2.31
N PHE A 193 11.51 -11.05 2.87
CA PHE A 193 11.45 -9.60 3.17
C PHE A 193 11.68 -9.30 4.66
N GLY A 194 11.68 -10.31 5.52
CA GLY A 194 11.85 -10.22 6.96
C GLY A 194 10.64 -10.74 7.75
N PRO A 195 10.65 -10.60 9.08
CA PRO A 195 9.52 -10.94 9.94
C PRO A 195 8.31 -10.05 9.62
N PRO A 196 7.08 -10.59 9.52
CA PRO A 196 5.88 -9.79 9.22
C PRO A 196 5.66 -8.63 10.18
N GLU A 197 5.93 -8.80 11.47
CA GLU A 197 5.82 -7.79 12.51
C GLU A 197 6.79 -6.61 12.33
N GLU A 198 7.88 -6.80 11.58
CA GLU A 198 8.83 -5.74 11.21
C GLU A 198 8.47 -5.09 9.88
N ILE A 199 7.99 -5.89 8.91
CA ILE A 199 7.56 -5.40 7.59
C ILE A 199 6.32 -4.50 7.72
N PHE A 200 5.35 -4.90 8.57
CA PHE A 200 4.07 -4.20 8.70
C PHE A 200 3.97 -3.37 9.98
N VAL A 201 5.14 -2.93 10.49
CA VAL A 201 5.16 -2.00 11.63
C VAL A 201 4.46 -0.69 11.25
N ASN A 202 3.47 -0.32 12.06
CA ASN A 202 2.75 0.94 11.93
C ASN A 202 3.48 2.06 12.67
N VAL A 203 3.87 3.10 11.94
CA VAL A 203 4.44 4.32 12.52
C VAL A 203 3.34 5.36 12.65
N ASN A 204 2.82 5.48 13.86
CA ASN A 204 1.71 6.37 14.19
C ASN A 204 2.15 7.60 14.96
N THR A 205 3.29 7.57 15.64
CA THR A 205 3.79 8.58 16.57
C THR A 205 5.25 8.91 16.27
N PRO A 206 5.78 10.10 16.66
CA PRO A 206 7.20 10.38 16.60
C PRO A 206 8.02 9.33 17.38
N GLU A 207 7.47 8.81 18.46
CA GLU A 207 8.09 7.76 19.27
C GLU A 207 8.17 6.45 18.48
N ASP A 208 7.09 6.06 17.76
CA ASP A 208 7.11 4.89 16.86
C ASP A 208 8.18 5.07 15.78
N LEU A 209 8.27 6.30 15.22
CA LEU A 209 9.27 6.63 14.22
C LEU A 209 10.68 6.48 14.77
N ALA A 210 10.95 7.01 15.95
CA ALA A 210 12.26 6.92 16.60
C ALA A 210 12.64 5.46 16.87
N LEU A 211 11.70 4.65 17.36
CA LEU A 211 11.89 3.22 17.58
C LEU A 211 12.16 2.45 16.28
N TRP A 212 11.42 2.77 15.23
CA TRP A 212 11.62 2.16 13.91
C TRP A 212 12.97 2.53 13.31
N LEU A 213 13.40 3.80 13.39
CA LEU A 213 14.71 4.26 12.94
C LEU A 213 15.85 3.56 13.68
N ALA A 214 15.78 3.51 15.00
CA ALA A 214 16.83 2.88 15.82
C ALA A 214 17.05 1.39 15.47
N ARG A 215 16.00 0.69 15.02
CA ARG A 215 16.10 -0.71 14.57
C ARG A 215 16.71 -0.84 13.17
N ASN A 216 16.53 0.17 12.31
CA ASN A 216 16.97 0.12 10.91
C ASN A 216 18.31 0.80 10.65
N GLU A 217 18.84 1.56 11.63
CA GLU A 217 20.22 2.12 11.59
C GLU A 217 21.27 1.11 12.09
N ALA A 218 20.85 0.04 12.76
CA ALA A 218 21.73 -0.98 13.31
C ALA A 218 22.04 -2.15 12.34
N GLY A 219 21.58 -2.10 11.11
CA GLY A 219 21.81 -3.09 10.03
C GLY A 219 22.37 -2.46 8.79
#